data_a2d330ecd36275e3423d63991331cde8
#
_entry.id   a2d330ecd36275e3423d63991331cde8
#
_cell.length_a   1.000
_cell.length_b   1.000
_cell.length_c   1.000
_cell.angle_alpha   90.00
_cell.angle_beta   90.00
_cell.angle_gamma   90.00
#
_symmetry.space_group_name_H-M   'P 1'
#
loop_
_entity.id
_entity.type
_entity.pdbx_description
1 polymer ?
#
loop_
_entity_poly.entity_id
_entity_poly.type
_entity_poly.pdbx_seq_one_letter_code
_entity_poly.pdbx_strand_id
1 'polypeptide(L)'
;MCIRDRRNGDVPVYVSYGQADLGIVGYDVLQESELKVAKLLDLEFGGCHMSLAVKNNSNYLKPTDLPANCKVASKFTKTARAYFDDLNIPVEIVHLTGSVELGPITGMAEAIVDLVATGKTLKENGLNKIDDLFYSTARLIANPLSLRLDSNPLRDVILSIESSKGILNI
;
A
#
# COMPACT_ATOMS: atom_id res chain seq x y z
N MET A 1 2.99 28.97 1.99
CA MET A 1 2.78 27.50 1.91
C MET A 1 1.38 27.24 1.36
N CYS A 2 1.23 26.40 0.33
CA CYS A 2 -0.07 26.03 -0.24
C CYS A 2 -0.33 24.55 0.09
N ILE A 3 -1.41 24.27 0.83
CA ILE A 3 -1.82 22.91 1.18
C ILE A 3 -2.99 22.54 0.26
N ARG A 4 -2.92 21.35 -0.37
CA ARG A 4 -3.93 20.84 -1.30
C ARG A 4 -4.25 19.38 -0.95
N ASP A 5 -5.53 19.07 -0.87
CA ASP A 5 -6.01 17.69 -0.77
C ASP A 5 -6.11 17.08 -2.18
N ARG A 6 -5.66 15.83 -2.31
CA ARG A 6 -5.64 15.05 -3.56
C ARG A 6 -5.99 13.59 -3.29
N ARG A 7 -6.41 12.88 -4.35
CA ARG A 7 -6.55 11.42 -4.25
C ARG A 7 -5.22 10.79 -3.85
N ASN A 8 -5.26 9.85 -2.93
CA ASN A 8 -4.07 9.23 -2.34
C ASN A 8 -3.09 8.70 -3.40
N GLY A 9 -3.61 8.05 -4.45
CA GLY A 9 -2.79 7.54 -5.56
C GLY A 9 -2.11 8.62 -6.42
N ASP A 10 -2.59 9.86 -6.41
CA ASP A 10 -2.05 10.95 -7.22
C ASP A 10 -0.94 11.71 -6.51
N VAL A 11 -0.88 11.65 -5.17
CA VAL A 11 0.10 12.41 -4.36
C VAL A 11 1.55 12.15 -4.79
N PRO A 12 2.01 10.89 -4.96
CA PRO A 12 3.38 10.63 -5.41
C PRO A 12 3.68 11.19 -6.80
N VAL A 13 2.66 11.25 -7.68
CA VAL A 13 2.80 11.81 -9.03
C VAL A 13 3.11 13.31 -8.94
N TYR A 14 2.29 14.07 -8.19
CA TYR A 14 2.52 15.52 -8.01
C TYR A 14 3.90 15.82 -7.40
N VAL A 15 4.31 15.03 -6.41
CA VAL A 15 5.63 15.19 -5.76
C VAL A 15 6.75 14.81 -6.73
N SER A 16 6.66 13.70 -7.44
CA SER A 16 7.69 13.24 -8.38
C SER A 16 7.93 14.25 -9.51
N TYR A 17 6.87 14.87 -10.04
CA TYR A 17 6.95 15.87 -11.10
C TYR A 17 7.21 17.30 -10.60
N GLY A 18 7.47 17.50 -9.31
CA GLY A 18 7.78 18.81 -8.73
C GLY A 18 6.62 19.80 -8.69
N GLN A 19 5.37 19.31 -8.85
CA GLN A 19 4.16 20.13 -8.68
C GLN A 19 3.78 20.32 -7.21
N ALA A 20 4.38 19.53 -6.34
CA ALA A 20 4.38 19.67 -4.90
C ALA A 20 5.77 19.32 -4.36
N ASP A 21 6.24 20.08 -3.38
CA ASP A 21 7.53 19.84 -2.72
C ASP A 21 7.47 18.68 -1.74
N LEU A 22 6.36 18.59 -0.99
CA LEU A 22 6.08 17.56 0.01
C LEU A 22 4.73 16.89 -0.26
N GLY A 23 4.58 15.66 0.22
CA GLY A 23 3.33 14.92 0.20
C GLY A 23 3.21 13.96 1.37
N ILE A 24 1.97 13.68 1.79
CA ILE A 24 1.66 12.61 2.74
C ILE A 24 0.87 11.55 2.00
N VAL A 25 1.32 10.29 2.09
CA VAL A 25 0.76 9.18 1.32
C VAL A 25 1.00 7.86 2.03
N GLY A 26 0.13 6.86 1.84
CA GLY A 26 0.33 5.52 2.38
C GLY A 26 1.53 4.80 1.76
N TYR A 27 2.22 4.01 2.57
CA TYR A 27 3.36 3.21 2.09
C TYR A 27 2.97 2.21 1.00
N ASP A 28 1.75 1.68 1.07
CA ASP A 28 1.13 0.82 0.04
C ASP A 28 1.11 1.48 -1.34
N VAL A 29 0.71 2.77 -1.40
CA VAL A 29 0.71 3.54 -2.65
C VAL A 29 2.12 3.75 -3.19
N LEU A 30 3.09 3.98 -2.30
CA LEU A 30 4.49 4.16 -2.71
C LEU A 30 5.08 2.88 -3.29
N GLN A 31 4.75 1.73 -2.72
CA GLN A 31 5.20 0.43 -3.22
C GLN A 31 4.59 0.13 -4.60
N GLU A 32 3.32 0.47 -4.81
CA GLU A 32 2.65 0.24 -6.09
C GLU A 32 3.08 1.24 -7.17
N SER A 33 3.38 2.50 -6.81
CA SER A 33 3.64 3.57 -7.78
C SER A 33 5.02 3.51 -8.44
N GLU A 34 6.05 2.94 -7.76
CA GLU A 34 7.46 2.92 -8.20
C GLU A 34 8.05 4.29 -8.59
N LEU A 35 7.41 5.38 -8.17
CA LEU A 35 7.85 6.74 -8.52
C LEU A 35 9.08 7.16 -7.70
N LYS A 36 9.95 7.95 -8.32
CA LYS A 36 11.17 8.46 -7.68
C LYS A 36 10.83 9.65 -6.78
N VAL A 37 10.61 9.38 -5.51
CA VAL A 37 10.41 10.37 -4.46
C VAL A 37 11.34 10.09 -3.27
N ALA A 38 11.70 11.11 -2.52
CA ALA A 38 12.43 10.94 -1.27
C ALA A 38 11.43 10.56 -0.16
N LYS A 39 11.63 9.41 0.49
CA LYS A 39 10.86 8.97 1.66
C LYS A 39 11.55 9.58 2.89
N LEU A 40 10.90 10.51 3.60
CA LEU A 40 11.51 11.27 4.69
C LEU A 40 11.18 10.68 6.05
N LEU A 41 9.90 10.55 6.38
CA LEU A 41 9.44 10.14 7.69
C LEU A 41 8.33 9.09 7.58
N ASP A 42 8.35 8.14 8.51
CA ASP A 42 7.17 7.35 8.86
C ASP A 42 6.34 8.17 9.84
N LEU A 43 5.10 8.41 9.52
CA LEU A 43 4.20 9.22 10.36
C LEU A 43 3.42 8.38 11.38
N GLU A 44 3.55 7.04 11.31
CA GLU A 44 3.07 6.06 12.29
C GLU A 44 1.53 6.04 12.51
N PHE A 45 0.76 6.65 11.59
CA PHE A 45 -0.70 6.60 11.62
C PHE A 45 -1.27 5.98 10.34
N GLY A 46 -2.58 5.68 10.37
CA GLY A 46 -3.29 5.07 9.23
C GLY A 46 -2.84 3.63 8.95
N GLY A 47 -2.42 2.92 9.99
CA GLY A 47 -1.83 1.59 9.89
C GLY A 47 -2.79 0.54 9.32
N CYS A 48 -2.31 -0.24 8.34
CA CYS A 48 -2.99 -1.40 7.77
C CYS A 48 -1.97 -2.41 7.25
N HIS A 49 -2.38 -3.67 7.12
CA HIS A 49 -1.56 -4.71 6.52
C HIS A 49 -1.92 -4.88 5.05
N MET A 50 -0.93 -4.96 4.17
CA MET A 50 -1.11 -5.57 2.86
C MET A 50 -1.11 -7.08 3.08
N SER A 51 -2.21 -7.76 2.79
CA SER A 51 -2.40 -9.15 3.20
C SER A 51 -2.89 -10.02 2.06
N LEU A 52 -2.49 -11.29 2.10
CA LEU A 52 -3.00 -12.36 1.25
C LEU A 52 -4.17 -13.04 1.97
N ALA A 53 -5.31 -13.13 1.30
CA ALA A 53 -6.50 -13.79 1.83
C ALA A 53 -7.15 -14.74 0.84
N VAL A 54 -7.81 -15.77 1.36
CA VAL A 54 -8.47 -16.84 0.61
C VAL A 54 -9.86 -17.11 1.19
N LYS A 55 -10.69 -17.91 0.50
CA LYS A 55 -11.99 -18.34 1.06
C LYS A 55 -11.84 -19.11 2.36
N ASN A 56 -12.75 -18.89 3.31
CA ASN A 56 -12.78 -19.61 4.60
C ASN A 56 -12.87 -21.13 4.46
N ASN A 57 -13.52 -21.61 3.39
CA ASN A 57 -13.70 -23.02 3.11
C ASN A 57 -12.62 -23.61 2.19
N SER A 58 -11.56 -22.85 1.89
CA SER A 58 -10.39 -23.37 1.17
C SER A 58 -9.47 -24.15 2.12
N ASN A 59 -8.66 -25.04 1.57
CA ASN A 59 -7.63 -25.75 2.31
C ASN A 59 -6.27 -25.03 2.33
N TYR A 60 -6.22 -23.77 1.86
CA TYR A 60 -4.99 -23.00 1.79
C TYR A 60 -4.73 -22.30 3.12
N LEU A 61 -3.64 -22.63 3.80
CA LEU A 61 -3.24 -22.09 5.10
C LEU A 61 -2.03 -21.17 5.00
N LYS A 62 -1.27 -21.26 3.93
CA LYS A 62 -0.06 -20.47 3.64
C LYS A 62 0.08 -20.25 2.12
N PRO A 63 0.90 -19.29 1.68
CA PRO A 63 1.05 -18.97 0.26
C PRO A 63 1.45 -20.16 -0.62
N THR A 64 2.30 -21.05 -0.09
CA THR A 64 2.79 -22.24 -0.81
C THR A 64 1.73 -23.32 -1.02
N ASP A 65 0.57 -23.21 -0.40
CA ASP A 65 -0.54 -24.16 -0.62
C ASP A 65 -1.38 -23.77 -1.85
N LEU A 66 -1.17 -22.57 -2.39
CA LEU A 66 -1.87 -22.11 -3.59
C LEU A 66 -1.43 -22.92 -4.82
N PRO A 67 -2.36 -23.29 -5.70
CA PRO A 67 -2.01 -23.98 -6.93
C PRO A 67 -1.10 -23.13 -7.83
N ALA A 68 -0.18 -23.76 -8.51
CA ALA A 68 0.62 -23.08 -9.51
C ALA A 68 -0.28 -22.48 -10.61
N ASN A 69 0.04 -21.25 -11.02
CA ASN A 69 -0.74 -20.46 -11.99
C ASN A 69 -2.18 -20.15 -11.55
N CYS A 70 -2.47 -20.18 -10.23
CA CYS A 70 -3.76 -19.73 -9.73
C CYS A 70 -3.93 -18.21 -9.97
N LYS A 71 -5.18 -17.78 -9.98
CA LYS A 71 -5.52 -16.36 -10.13
C LYS A 71 -5.59 -15.68 -8.78
N VAL A 72 -4.90 -14.54 -8.68
CA VAL A 72 -4.90 -13.67 -7.49
C VAL A 72 -5.43 -12.30 -7.88
N ALA A 73 -6.56 -11.91 -7.30
CA ALA A 73 -7.14 -10.61 -7.58
C ALA A 73 -6.51 -9.53 -6.67
N SER A 74 -6.17 -8.39 -7.24
CA SER A 74 -5.64 -7.25 -6.50
C SER A 74 -5.83 -5.94 -7.24
N LYS A 75 -5.96 -4.84 -6.47
CA LYS A 75 -5.78 -3.48 -6.95
C LYS A 75 -4.28 -3.13 -7.04
N PHE A 76 -3.45 -3.76 -6.22
CA PHE A 76 -2.01 -3.55 -6.07
C PHE A 76 -1.25 -4.62 -6.86
N THR A 77 -1.30 -4.52 -8.19
CA THR A 77 -0.84 -5.59 -9.09
C THR A 77 0.67 -5.79 -9.07
N LYS A 78 1.45 -4.71 -8.95
CA LYS A 78 2.90 -4.79 -8.88
C LYS A 78 3.36 -5.33 -7.54
N THR A 79 2.76 -4.85 -6.45
CA THR A 79 2.99 -5.34 -5.10
C THR A 79 2.69 -6.84 -4.99
N ALA A 80 1.53 -7.26 -5.50
CA ALA A 80 1.16 -8.68 -5.51
C ALA A 80 2.14 -9.51 -6.36
N ARG A 81 2.53 -9.02 -7.54
CA ARG A 81 3.49 -9.70 -8.41
C ARG A 81 4.83 -9.89 -7.69
N ALA A 82 5.42 -8.81 -7.16
CA ALA A 82 6.70 -8.85 -6.47
C ALA A 82 6.69 -9.86 -5.30
N TYR A 83 5.62 -9.88 -4.51
CA TYR A 83 5.47 -10.82 -3.40
C TYR A 83 5.51 -12.29 -3.85
N PHE A 84 4.77 -12.65 -4.91
CA PHE A 84 4.76 -14.04 -5.40
C PHE A 84 6.04 -14.41 -6.15
N ASP A 85 6.67 -13.47 -6.82
CA ASP A 85 7.98 -13.66 -7.47
C ASP A 85 9.07 -13.95 -6.42
N ASP A 86 9.08 -13.23 -5.30
CA ASP A 86 10.01 -13.46 -4.17
C ASP A 86 9.84 -14.86 -3.55
N LEU A 87 8.60 -15.37 -3.52
CA LEU A 87 8.29 -16.71 -3.03
C LEU A 87 8.52 -17.80 -4.09
N ASN A 88 8.83 -17.44 -5.34
CA ASN A 88 8.93 -18.35 -6.50
C ASN A 88 7.62 -19.12 -6.74
N ILE A 89 6.45 -18.49 -6.50
CA ILE A 89 5.13 -19.08 -6.75
C ILE A 89 4.55 -18.44 -8.03
N PRO A 90 4.41 -19.18 -9.13
CA PRO A 90 3.81 -18.64 -10.35
C PRO A 90 2.31 -18.41 -10.16
N VAL A 91 1.84 -17.17 -10.38
CA VAL A 91 0.43 -16.78 -10.29
C VAL A 91 0.02 -15.87 -11.46
N GLU A 92 -1.26 -15.86 -11.79
CA GLU A 92 -1.86 -14.89 -12.69
C GLU A 92 -2.50 -13.76 -11.86
N ILE A 93 -2.01 -12.52 -11.99
CA ILE A 93 -2.59 -11.37 -11.29
C ILE A 93 -3.78 -10.81 -12.08
N VAL A 94 -4.95 -10.81 -11.46
CA VAL A 94 -6.18 -10.23 -12.00
C VAL A 94 -6.36 -8.82 -11.40
N HIS A 95 -6.25 -7.78 -12.24
CA HIS A 95 -6.42 -6.41 -11.78
C HIS A 95 -7.90 -6.08 -11.55
N LEU A 96 -8.24 -5.70 -10.31
CA LEU A 96 -9.55 -5.15 -9.93
C LEU A 96 -9.35 -3.78 -9.30
N THR A 97 -10.14 -2.79 -9.72
CA THR A 97 -10.03 -1.40 -9.21
C THR A 97 -10.73 -1.19 -7.86
N GLY A 98 -11.62 -2.10 -7.47
CA GLY A 98 -12.36 -2.07 -6.20
C GLY A 98 -13.11 -3.39 -6.00
N SER A 99 -13.67 -3.60 -4.80
CA SER A 99 -14.39 -4.82 -4.41
C SER A 99 -13.62 -6.09 -4.74
N VAL A 100 -12.33 -6.11 -4.39
CA VAL A 100 -11.38 -7.18 -4.72
C VAL A 100 -11.84 -8.51 -4.11
N GLU A 101 -12.53 -8.45 -2.96
CA GLU A 101 -13.17 -9.58 -2.26
C GLU A 101 -14.14 -10.37 -3.14
N LEU A 102 -14.72 -9.75 -4.16
CA LEU A 102 -15.61 -10.44 -5.10
C LEU A 102 -14.85 -11.44 -6.00
N GLY A 103 -13.55 -11.28 -6.18
CA GLY A 103 -12.74 -12.21 -6.98
C GLY A 103 -12.92 -13.67 -6.54
N PRO A 104 -12.58 -14.00 -5.29
CA PRO A 104 -12.82 -15.36 -4.76
C PRO A 104 -14.30 -15.72 -4.69
N ILE A 105 -15.20 -14.82 -4.27
CA ILE A 105 -16.63 -15.12 -4.10
C ILE A 105 -17.24 -15.60 -5.41
N THR A 106 -16.92 -14.96 -6.52
CA THR A 106 -17.44 -15.30 -7.86
C THR A 106 -16.68 -16.45 -8.53
N GLY A 107 -15.56 -16.91 -7.93
CA GLY A 107 -14.70 -17.92 -8.55
C GLY A 107 -13.79 -17.38 -9.65
N MET A 108 -13.63 -16.05 -9.76
CA MET A 108 -12.71 -15.41 -10.69
C MET A 108 -11.25 -15.57 -10.28
N ALA A 109 -10.98 -15.66 -8.98
CA ALA A 109 -9.65 -15.83 -8.41
C ALA A 109 -9.70 -16.78 -7.20
N GLU A 110 -8.58 -17.45 -6.92
CA GLU A 110 -8.41 -18.31 -5.75
C GLU A 110 -8.10 -17.51 -4.49
N ALA A 111 -7.39 -16.39 -4.65
CA ALA A 111 -6.92 -15.54 -3.56
C ALA A 111 -7.05 -14.05 -3.91
N ILE A 112 -6.87 -13.20 -2.90
CA ILE A 112 -6.73 -11.75 -3.06
C ILE A 112 -5.49 -11.24 -2.33
N VAL A 113 -4.92 -10.15 -2.85
CA VAL A 113 -3.98 -9.29 -2.13
C VAL A 113 -4.62 -7.91 -1.99
N ASP A 114 -4.90 -7.51 -0.74
CA ASP A 114 -5.56 -6.24 -0.44
C ASP A 114 -5.16 -5.68 0.93
N LEU A 115 -5.53 -4.42 1.18
CA LEU A 115 -5.31 -3.75 2.46
C LEU A 115 -6.32 -4.22 3.51
N VAL A 116 -5.78 -4.62 4.65
CA VAL A 116 -6.56 -5.12 5.79
C VAL A 116 -6.22 -4.30 7.03
N ALA A 117 -7.17 -3.46 7.48
CA ALA A 117 -7.02 -2.72 8.74
C ALA A 117 -7.49 -3.56 9.94
N THR A 118 -8.77 -3.92 9.97
CA THR A 118 -9.38 -4.68 11.09
C THR A 118 -9.76 -6.12 10.74
N GLY A 119 -9.70 -6.47 9.47
CA GLY A 119 -10.15 -7.77 8.96
C GLY A 119 -11.68 -7.97 8.94
N LYS A 120 -12.46 -6.96 9.30
CA LYS A 120 -13.93 -7.05 9.33
C LYS A 120 -14.49 -7.35 7.94
N THR A 121 -14.07 -6.61 6.92
CA THR A 121 -14.49 -6.81 5.52
C THR A 121 -14.17 -8.21 5.02
N LEU A 122 -12.99 -8.76 5.33
CA LEU A 122 -12.64 -10.13 4.96
C LEU A 122 -13.62 -11.13 5.57
N LYS A 123 -13.89 -11.02 6.88
CA LYS A 123 -14.81 -11.91 7.60
C LYS A 123 -16.24 -11.85 7.07
N GLU A 124 -16.73 -10.62 6.80
CA GLU A 124 -18.08 -10.40 6.25
C GLU A 124 -18.23 -11.04 4.85
N ASN A 125 -17.15 -11.14 4.10
CA ASN A 125 -17.13 -11.75 2.77
C ASN A 125 -16.66 -13.22 2.77
N GLY A 126 -16.57 -13.86 3.93
CA GLY A 126 -16.18 -15.25 4.04
C GLY A 126 -14.74 -15.54 3.62
N LEU A 127 -13.84 -14.60 3.87
CA LEU A 127 -12.42 -14.70 3.58
C LEU A 127 -11.58 -14.79 4.85
N ASN A 128 -10.49 -15.54 4.80
CA ASN A 128 -9.49 -15.66 5.83
C ASN A 128 -8.15 -15.12 5.33
N LYS A 129 -7.48 -14.34 6.16
CA LYS A 129 -6.09 -13.95 5.94
C LYS A 129 -5.18 -15.14 6.18
N ILE A 130 -4.24 -15.42 5.26
CA ILE A 130 -3.25 -16.48 5.38
C ILE A 130 -1.81 -15.98 5.44
N ASP A 131 -1.56 -14.72 5.02
CA ASP A 131 -0.24 -14.10 5.17
C ASP A 131 -0.33 -12.58 5.15
N ASP A 132 0.72 -11.90 5.67
CA ASP A 132 0.91 -10.46 5.58
C ASP A 132 2.17 -10.16 4.75
N LEU A 133 2.01 -9.37 3.69
CA LEU A 133 3.11 -8.95 2.83
C LEU A 133 3.97 -7.89 3.54
N PHE A 134 3.33 -6.85 4.05
CA PHE A 134 3.96 -5.80 4.84
C PHE A 134 2.91 -4.95 5.60
N TYR A 135 3.40 -4.17 6.56
CA TYR A 135 2.62 -3.16 7.27
C TYR A 135 2.78 -1.79 6.61
N SER A 136 1.67 -1.13 6.30
CA SER A 136 1.62 0.20 5.68
C SER A 136 1.17 1.24 6.70
N THR A 137 1.89 2.35 6.74
CA THR A 137 1.56 3.57 7.47
C THR A 137 1.71 4.78 6.56
N ALA A 138 1.19 5.93 6.97
CA ALA A 138 1.39 7.18 6.25
C ALA A 138 2.87 7.59 6.25
N ARG A 139 3.37 8.04 5.11
CA ARG A 139 4.75 8.50 4.89
C ARG A 139 4.77 9.94 4.45
N LEU A 140 5.70 10.72 5.00
CA LEU A 140 6.08 12.01 4.43
C LEU A 140 7.09 11.77 3.32
N ILE A 141 6.76 12.27 2.14
CA ILE A 141 7.61 12.20 0.94
C ILE A 141 7.95 13.60 0.43
N ALA A 142 9.04 13.71 -0.32
CA ALA A 142 9.47 14.96 -0.93
C ALA A 142 9.94 14.76 -2.36
N ASN A 143 9.88 15.85 -3.14
CA ASN A 143 10.61 15.90 -4.40
C ASN A 143 12.12 15.98 -4.10
N PRO A 144 12.95 15.08 -4.69
CA PRO A 144 14.39 15.06 -4.42
C PRO A 144 15.12 16.36 -4.82
N LEU A 145 14.62 17.12 -5.80
CA LEU A 145 15.22 18.37 -6.23
C LEU A 145 14.92 19.51 -5.24
N SER A 146 13.67 19.55 -4.72
CA SER A 146 13.29 20.56 -3.73
C SER A 146 14.11 20.47 -2.43
N LEU A 147 14.64 19.28 -2.09
CA LEU A 147 15.49 19.08 -0.91
C LEU A 147 16.93 19.63 -1.08
N ARG A 148 17.38 19.89 -2.32
CA ARG A 148 18.76 20.31 -2.62
C ARG A 148 18.98 21.80 -2.56
N LEU A 149 17.94 22.60 -2.35
CA LEU A 149 18.05 24.05 -2.28
C LEU A 149 18.68 24.48 -0.95
N ASP A 150 19.75 25.27 -0.98
CA ASP A 150 20.51 25.68 0.20
C ASP A 150 19.69 26.50 1.21
N SER A 151 18.72 27.29 0.73
CA SER A 151 17.74 28.01 1.57
C SER A 151 16.41 27.27 1.55
N ASN A 152 16.35 26.09 2.18
CA ASN A 152 15.20 25.23 2.05
C ASN A 152 14.17 25.48 3.18
N PRO A 153 13.09 26.24 2.92
CA PRO A 153 12.03 26.47 3.91
C PRO A 153 11.28 25.19 4.29
N LEU A 154 11.46 24.10 3.51
CA LEU A 154 10.85 22.81 3.79
C LEU A 154 11.45 22.12 5.02
N ARG A 155 12.71 22.47 5.37
CA ARG A 155 13.42 21.90 6.52
C ARG A 155 12.66 22.16 7.82
N ASP A 156 12.20 23.39 8.02
CA ASP A 156 11.46 23.79 9.22
C ASP A 156 10.10 23.06 9.29
N VAL A 157 9.45 22.91 8.14
CA VAL A 157 8.19 22.15 8.04
C VAL A 157 8.41 20.68 8.37
N ILE A 158 9.46 20.05 7.83
CA ILE A 158 9.79 18.63 8.10
C ILE A 158 10.10 18.44 9.58
N LEU A 159 10.92 19.30 10.20
CA LEU A 159 11.24 19.22 11.63
C LEU A 159 10.00 19.45 12.51
N SER A 160 9.11 20.35 12.11
CA SER A 160 7.84 20.59 12.81
C SER A 160 6.93 19.34 12.77
N ILE A 161 6.84 18.68 11.63
CA ILE A 161 6.08 17.43 11.46
C ILE A 161 6.72 16.32 12.31
N GLU A 162 8.04 16.18 12.27
CA GLU A 162 8.76 15.20 13.06
C GLU A 162 8.53 15.37 14.57
N SER A 163 8.60 16.61 15.05
CA SER A 163 8.34 16.94 16.46
C SER A 163 6.91 16.65 16.90
N SER A 164 5.96 16.68 15.97
CA SER A 164 4.53 16.46 16.23
C SER A 164 4.11 14.99 16.21
N LYS A 165 5.00 14.05 15.83
CA LYS A 165 4.69 12.62 15.76
C LYS A 165 4.14 12.02 17.07
N GLY A 166 4.66 12.47 18.22
CA GLY A 166 4.21 11.99 19.53
C GLY A 166 2.82 12.49 19.95
N ILE A 167 2.24 13.46 19.24
CA ILE A 167 0.96 14.10 19.59
C ILE A 167 -0.22 13.47 18.82
N LEU A 168 0.04 12.84 17.69
CA LEU A 168 -0.97 12.26 16.79
C LEU A 168 -1.43 10.83 17.17
N ASN A 169 -0.87 10.26 18.23
CA ASN A 169 -1.20 8.91 18.72
C ASN A 169 -2.23 8.94 19.89
N ILE A 170 -3.19 9.87 19.85
CA ILE A 170 -4.33 9.89 20.78
C ILE A 170 -5.60 9.46 20.08
#